data_df105048dae654969d9b4d1e46c9c2e7
#
_entry.id   df105048dae654969d9b4d1e46c9c2e7
#
_cell.length_a   1.000
_cell.length_b   1.000
_cell.length_c   1.000
_cell.angle_alpha   90.00
_cell.angle_beta   90.00
_cell.angle_gamma   90.00
#
_symmetry.space_group_name_H-M   'P 1'
#
loop_
_entity.id
_entity.type
_entity.pdbx_description
1 polymer ?
#
loop_
_entity_poly.entity_id
_entity_poly.type
_entity_poly.pdbx_seq_one_letter_code
_entity_poly.pdbx_strand_id
1 'polypeptide(L)'
;ISKYNMSMLTMGWAEEFKEYGIAANALWPKTLIATAAIENLPGGEHLVKMARKADIIADAAQIILKKDCKQFSGNFVIDEELLLSEGFSDLNKYDAVEGVDPMKDLFLD
;
A
#
# COMPACT_ATOMS: atom_id res chain seq x y z
N ILE A 1 -3.07 15.41 2.61
CA ILE A 1 -1.91 16.06 3.27
C ILE A 1 -1.27 15.14 4.30
N SER A 2 -2.05 14.48 5.15
CA SER A 2 -1.50 13.57 6.16
C SER A 2 -0.72 12.41 5.54
N LYS A 3 -1.16 11.91 4.39
CA LYS A 3 -0.46 10.84 3.67
C LYS A 3 0.91 11.29 3.16
N TYR A 4 0.99 12.49 2.61
CA TYR A 4 2.27 13.05 2.16
C TYR A 4 3.21 13.28 3.33
N ASN A 5 2.69 13.72 4.47
CA ASN A 5 3.49 13.90 5.68
C ASN A 5 4.11 12.59 6.14
N MET A 6 3.37 11.47 6.06
CA MET A 6 3.90 10.16 6.41
C MET A 6 5.05 9.76 5.49
N SER A 7 4.92 10.05 4.19
CA SER A 7 6.00 9.77 3.24
C SER A 7 7.23 10.63 3.49
N MET A 8 7.05 11.90 3.83
CA MET A 8 8.15 12.79 4.17
C MET A 8 8.87 12.35 5.45
N LEU A 9 8.10 11.94 6.47
CA LEU A 9 8.69 11.39 7.70
C LEU A 9 9.47 10.11 7.42
N THR A 10 8.95 9.26 6.56
CA THR A 10 9.63 8.01 6.17
C THR A 10 10.99 8.31 5.54
N MET A 11 11.04 9.31 4.65
CA MET A 11 12.29 9.71 4.01
C MET A 11 13.30 10.21 5.04
N GLY A 12 12.86 11.04 5.98
CA GLY A 12 13.71 11.54 7.06
C GLY A 12 14.23 10.43 7.95
N TRP A 13 13.36 9.49 8.32
CA TRP A 13 13.75 8.36 9.18
C TRP A 13 14.71 7.42 8.46
N ALA A 14 14.52 7.20 7.15
CA ALA A 14 15.41 6.34 6.38
C ALA A 14 16.84 6.88 6.43
N GLU A 15 17.01 8.18 6.30
CA GLU A 15 18.33 8.81 6.36
C GLU A 15 18.87 8.84 7.80
N GLU A 16 18.04 9.20 8.77
CA GLU A 16 18.46 9.32 10.17
C GLU A 16 18.90 7.98 10.76
N PHE A 17 18.17 6.91 10.46
CA PHE A 17 18.43 5.59 11.05
C PHE A 17 19.31 4.69 10.20
N LYS A 18 19.80 5.19 9.08
CA LYS A 18 20.65 4.43 8.16
C LYS A 18 21.88 3.82 8.85
N GLU A 19 22.53 4.60 9.69
CA GLU A 19 23.74 4.14 10.40
C GLU A 19 23.44 3.05 11.43
N TYR A 20 22.19 2.93 11.86
CA TYR A 20 21.79 1.90 12.84
C TYR A 20 21.27 0.63 12.16
N GLY A 21 21.26 0.58 10.83
CA GLY A 21 20.75 -0.57 10.10
C GLY A 21 19.23 -0.71 10.17
N ILE A 22 18.52 0.38 10.40
CA ILE A 22 17.07 0.39 10.48
C ILE A 22 16.49 0.92 9.17
N ALA A 23 15.61 0.13 8.55
CA ALA A 23 14.94 0.53 7.31
C ALA A 23 13.63 1.25 7.60
N ALA A 24 13.33 2.26 6.79
CA ALA A 24 12.04 2.94 6.81
C ALA A 24 11.54 3.06 5.38
N ASN A 25 10.36 2.52 5.11
CA ASN A 25 9.74 2.54 3.80
C ASN A 25 8.28 2.94 3.94
N ALA A 26 7.72 3.55 2.90
CA ALA A 26 6.30 3.88 2.84
C ALA A 26 5.61 2.94 1.86
N LEU A 27 4.46 2.42 2.27
CA LEU A 27 3.65 1.52 1.44
C LEU A 27 2.31 2.19 1.18
N TRP A 28 2.00 2.36 -0.11
CA TRP A 28 0.77 3.03 -0.55
C TRP A 28 -0.12 2.04 -1.30
N PRO A 29 -1.44 2.07 -1.04
CA PRO A 29 -2.37 1.31 -1.86
C PRO A 29 -2.58 2.02 -3.20
N LYS A 30 -2.64 1.27 -4.28
CA LYS A 30 -2.95 1.83 -5.59
C LYS A 30 -4.44 2.09 -5.76
N THR A 31 -5.27 1.23 -5.16
CA THR A 31 -6.73 1.32 -5.22
C THR A 31 -7.30 1.47 -3.83
N LEU A 32 -8.60 1.76 -3.73
CA LEU A 32 -9.29 1.80 -2.45
C LEU A 32 -9.17 0.44 -1.75
N ILE A 33 -9.03 0.49 -0.44
CA ILE A 33 -8.98 -0.71 0.41
C ILE A 33 -10.28 -0.79 1.21
N ALA A 34 -10.89 -1.99 1.23
CA ALA A 34 -12.14 -2.22 1.93
C ALA A 34 -11.91 -2.19 3.44
N THR A 35 -12.08 -1.02 4.03
CA THR A 35 -11.88 -0.77 5.45
C THR A 35 -13.10 -0.10 6.04
N ALA A 36 -13.22 -0.08 7.36
CA ALA A 36 -14.29 0.63 8.06
C ALA A 36 -14.28 2.13 7.73
N ALA A 37 -13.10 2.70 7.52
CA ALA A 37 -12.98 4.12 7.16
C ALA A 37 -13.68 4.42 5.84
N ILE A 38 -13.53 3.57 4.84
CA ILE A 38 -14.19 3.72 3.55
C ILE A 38 -15.69 3.44 3.68
N GLU A 39 -16.05 2.39 4.41
CA GLU A 39 -17.44 1.99 4.61
C GLU A 39 -18.27 3.09 5.26
N ASN A 40 -17.68 3.86 6.18
CA ASN A 40 -18.33 4.92 6.92
C ASN A 40 -18.40 6.26 6.19
N LEU A 41 -17.82 6.37 4.99
CA LEU A 41 -17.93 7.58 4.19
C LEU A 41 -19.31 7.68 3.52
N PRO A 42 -19.78 8.89 3.15
CA PRO A 42 -20.97 9.03 2.31
C PRO A 42 -20.79 8.22 1.02
N GLY A 43 -21.74 7.32 0.74
CA GLY A 43 -21.62 6.42 -0.41
C GLY A 43 -20.63 5.27 -0.17
N GLY A 44 -20.21 5.05 1.07
CA GLY A 44 -19.19 4.06 1.41
C GLY A 44 -19.56 2.64 1.03
N GLU A 45 -20.84 2.27 1.13
CA GLU A 45 -21.29 0.94 0.71
C GLU A 45 -20.98 0.67 -0.75
N HIS A 46 -21.10 1.70 -1.60
CA HIS A 46 -20.80 1.60 -3.01
C HIS A 46 -19.29 1.56 -3.25
N LEU A 47 -18.55 2.40 -2.52
CA LEU A 47 -17.09 2.47 -2.64
C LEU A 47 -16.40 1.17 -2.22
N VAL A 48 -16.89 0.52 -1.17
CA VAL A 48 -16.34 -0.76 -0.71
C VAL A 48 -16.42 -1.83 -1.80
N LYS A 49 -17.46 -1.80 -2.62
CA LYS A 49 -17.59 -2.75 -3.73
C LYS A 49 -16.52 -2.56 -4.81
N MET A 50 -15.96 -1.36 -4.91
CA MET A 50 -14.90 -1.02 -5.88
C MET A 50 -13.52 -1.01 -5.22
N ALA A 51 -13.39 -1.61 -4.05
CA ALA A 51 -12.14 -1.66 -3.29
C ALA A 51 -11.50 -3.03 -3.39
N ARG A 52 -10.25 -3.13 -2.94
CA ARG A 52 -9.55 -4.40 -2.77
C ARG A 52 -9.53 -4.76 -1.30
N LYS A 53 -9.38 -6.05 -1.02
CA LYS A 53 -9.26 -6.56 0.35
C LYS A 53 -7.98 -6.04 1.00
N ALA A 54 -8.01 -5.84 2.31
CA ALA A 54 -6.83 -5.41 3.07
C ALA A 54 -5.67 -6.41 2.96
N ASP A 55 -5.94 -7.65 2.58
CA ASP A 55 -4.93 -8.69 2.38
C ASP A 55 -3.84 -8.25 1.39
N ILE A 56 -4.17 -7.39 0.41
CA ILE A 56 -3.18 -6.92 -0.57
C ILE A 56 -2.08 -6.10 0.12
N ILE A 57 -2.46 -5.25 1.08
CA ILE A 57 -1.49 -4.46 1.85
C ILE A 57 -0.69 -5.38 2.77
N ALA A 58 -1.33 -6.35 3.41
CA ALA A 58 -0.65 -7.30 4.28
C ALA A 58 0.41 -8.12 3.53
N ASP A 59 0.07 -8.60 2.34
CA ASP A 59 0.99 -9.39 1.53
C ASP A 59 2.16 -8.53 1.04
N ALA A 60 1.88 -7.30 0.61
CA ALA A 60 2.93 -6.37 0.20
C ALA A 60 3.86 -6.02 1.37
N ALA A 61 3.29 -5.76 2.54
CA ALA A 61 4.07 -5.45 3.74
C ALA A 61 4.98 -6.62 4.12
N GLN A 62 4.49 -7.84 4.01
CA GLN A 62 5.29 -9.04 4.31
C GLN A 62 6.51 -9.13 3.39
N ILE A 63 6.34 -8.82 2.11
CA ILE A 63 7.44 -8.82 1.15
C ILE A 63 8.49 -7.79 1.56
N ILE A 64 8.08 -6.58 1.92
CA ILE A 64 8.99 -5.52 2.35
C ILE A 64 9.77 -5.96 3.60
N LEU A 65 9.09 -6.56 4.57
CA LEU A 65 9.72 -6.98 5.83
C LEU A 65 10.74 -8.10 5.64
N LYS A 66 10.64 -8.87 4.56
CA LYS A 66 11.59 -9.93 4.24
C LYS A 66 12.84 -9.43 3.52
N LYS A 67 12.83 -8.17 3.05
CA LYS A 67 13.99 -7.60 2.34
C LYS A 67 15.06 -7.20 3.33
N ASP A 68 16.31 -7.16 2.84
CA ASP A 68 17.45 -6.73 3.65
C ASP A 68 17.28 -5.25 4.03
N CYS A 69 17.19 -4.97 5.31
CA CYS A 69 16.96 -3.63 5.83
C CYS A 69 18.10 -2.67 5.49
N LYS A 70 19.30 -3.17 5.23
CA LYS A 70 20.43 -2.32 4.84
C LYS A 70 20.37 -1.92 3.38
N GLN A 71 19.66 -2.67 2.55
CA GLN A 71 19.59 -2.44 1.12
C GLN A 71 18.24 -1.90 0.66
N PHE A 72 17.19 -2.08 1.44
CA PHE A 72 15.84 -1.65 1.08
C PHE A 72 15.29 -0.68 2.12
N SER A 73 15.58 0.61 1.92
CA SER A 73 15.13 1.69 2.81
C SER A 73 14.94 2.98 2.00
N GLY A 74 14.07 3.86 2.49
CA GLY A 74 13.80 5.11 1.83
C GLY A 74 12.96 4.98 0.57
N ASN A 75 12.21 3.90 0.44
CA ASN A 75 11.39 3.63 -0.74
C ASN A 75 9.92 4.00 -0.51
N PHE A 76 9.30 4.51 -1.56
CA PHE A 76 7.86 4.72 -1.61
C PHE A 76 7.28 3.65 -2.53
N VAL A 77 6.61 2.69 -1.93
CA VAL A 77 6.21 1.47 -2.62
C VAL A 77 4.70 1.45 -2.79
N ILE A 78 4.25 1.13 -4.00
CA ILE A 78 2.84 0.92 -4.30
C ILE A 78 2.58 -0.59 -4.28
N ASP A 79 1.55 -1.02 -3.55
CA ASP A 79 1.28 -2.43 -3.29
C ASP A 79 1.18 -3.29 -4.55
N GLU A 80 0.40 -2.86 -5.54
CA GLU A 80 0.24 -3.63 -6.78
C GLU A 80 1.53 -3.72 -7.57
N GLU A 81 2.29 -2.62 -7.65
CA GLU A 81 3.56 -2.61 -8.36
C GLU A 81 4.57 -3.55 -7.71
N LEU A 82 4.61 -3.56 -6.39
CA LEU A 82 5.49 -4.46 -5.65
C LEU A 82 5.14 -5.92 -5.90
N LEU A 83 3.85 -6.27 -5.80
CA LEU A 83 3.39 -7.63 -6.00
C LEU A 83 3.67 -8.11 -7.42
N LEU A 84 3.43 -7.27 -8.42
CA LEU A 84 3.72 -7.62 -9.81
C LEU A 84 5.21 -7.84 -10.02
N SER A 85 6.07 -7.04 -9.39
CA SER A 85 7.52 -7.19 -9.50
C SER A 85 8.02 -8.50 -8.86
N GLU A 86 7.27 -9.04 -7.90
CA GLU A 86 7.62 -10.27 -7.19
C GLU A 86 7.00 -11.52 -7.85
N GLY A 87 6.41 -11.38 -9.02
CA GLY A 87 5.89 -12.51 -9.78
C GLY A 87 4.40 -12.77 -9.67
N PHE A 88 3.66 -11.96 -8.94
CA PHE A 88 2.21 -12.07 -8.89
C PHE A 88 1.65 -11.62 -10.24
N SER A 89 0.89 -12.46 -10.91
CA SER A 89 0.36 -12.15 -12.24
C SER A 89 -1.11 -11.74 -12.23
N ASP A 90 -1.86 -12.17 -11.23
CA ASP A 90 -3.29 -11.89 -11.12
C ASP A 90 -3.60 -11.36 -9.73
N LEU A 91 -4.06 -10.12 -9.68
CA LEU A 91 -4.42 -9.44 -8.44
C LEU A 91 -5.94 -9.44 -8.18
N ASN A 92 -6.72 -10.07 -9.06
CA ASN A 92 -8.18 -10.07 -8.92
C ASN A 92 -8.66 -10.79 -7.67
N LYS A 93 -7.84 -11.69 -7.12
CA LYS A 93 -8.18 -12.37 -5.86
C LYS A 93 -8.32 -11.39 -4.68
N TYR A 94 -7.79 -10.18 -4.83
CA TYR A 94 -7.89 -9.15 -3.78
C TYR A 94 -9.11 -8.26 -3.95
N ASP A 95 -9.89 -8.41 -5.01
CA ASP A 95 -11.09 -7.60 -5.21
C ASP A 95 -12.13 -7.92 -4.12
N ALA A 96 -12.70 -6.87 -3.55
CA ALA A 96 -13.73 -7.02 -2.52
C ALA A 96 -14.98 -7.70 -3.10
N VAL A 97 -15.33 -7.35 -4.35
CA VAL A 97 -16.44 -7.97 -5.08
C VAL A 97 -15.90 -8.44 -6.43
N GLU A 98 -16.06 -9.73 -6.71
CA GLU A 98 -15.59 -10.31 -7.96
C GLU A 98 -16.26 -9.65 -9.16
N GLY A 99 -15.47 -9.33 -10.18
CA GLY A 99 -15.96 -8.74 -11.42
C GLY A 99 -16.17 -7.24 -11.39
N VAL A 100 -15.90 -6.57 -10.27
CA VAL A 100 -15.96 -5.11 -10.16
C VAL A 100 -14.55 -4.55 -10.21
N ASP A 101 -14.30 -3.63 -11.15
CA ASP A 101 -12.99 -3.02 -11.29
C ASP A 101 -12.69 -2.11 -10.08
N PRO A 102 -11.51 -2.27 -9.47
CA PRO A 102 -11.12 -1.43 -8.34
C PRO A 102 -10.94 0.04 -8.73
N MET A 103 -11.36 0.92 -7.84
CA MET A 103 -11.18 2.36 -8.02
C MET A 103 -9.79 2.76 -7.56
N LYS A 104 -9.10 3.56 -8.37
CA LYS A 104 -7.79 4.09 -8.03
C LYS A 104 -7.86 5.02 -6.82
N ASP A 105 -6.84 4.96 -5.97
CA ASP A 105 -6.76 5.82 -4.79
C ASP A 105 -6.70 7.29 -5.20
N LEU A 106 -7.34 8.17 -4.41
CA LEU A 106 -7.45 9.59 -4.69
C LEU A 106 -6.10 10.32 -4.68
N PHE A 107 -5.09 9.78 -4.03
CA PHE A 107 -3.78 10.41 -3.89
C PHE A 107 -2.78 9.98 -4.97
N LEU A 108 -3.18 9.09 -5.87
CA LEU A 108 -2.35 8.64 -7.00
C LEU A 108 -2.91 9.18 -8.32
N ASP A 109 -2.01 9.61 -9.18
CA ASP A 109 -2.38 10.09 -10.51
C ASP A 109 -2.58 8.96 -11.52
#